data_0b68a1d9ca9b32b4ccc910161b84d516
#
_entry.id   0b68a1d9ca9b32b4ccc910161b84d516
#
_cell.length_a   1.000
_cell.length_b   1.000
_cell.length_c   1.000
_cell.angle_alpha   90.00
_cell.angle_beta   90.00
_cell.angle_gamma   90.00
#
_symmetry.space_group_name_H-M   'P 1'
#
loop_
_entity.id
_entity.type
_entity.pdbx_description
1 polymer ?
#
loop_
_entity_poly.entity_id
_entity_poly.type
_entity_poly.pdbx_seq_one_letter_code
_entity_poly.pdbx_strand_id
1 'polypeptide(L)'
;ATSFQPSALPSDFQLGDIGIFAVHMRMANTTKAYAAFAPDQLHSPVCKDPMGCHRFLLQDPDQNYFIAVEDPQIYNSTGATLGGVGGLSIGVSDINAAKAFYALLGFDQVLYQGSGVYQDLASFPGGSQELERVILTSKDPAKGPFGGVIGFSKIELICTPQRKGQKIFRGRIWGDIGFVHLGLDIYNMRGLQAQLKTNGIEFNCDSQEALSMGQTQVHCAYICDPDGILIELIEVYKFPLLEKWGLFLNVHGKRAGKHLPKWLIRLLRFSRIKD
;
A
#
# COMPACT_ATOMS: atom_id res chain seq x y z
N ALA A 1 15.54 29.95 -10.89
CA ALA A 1 14.98 28.84 -10.13
C ALA A 1 15.64 27.57 -10.64
N THR A 2 16.45 26.90 -9.82
CA THR A 2 16.97 25.57 -10.13
C THR A 2 15.78 24.62 -10.12
N SER A 3 15.46 24.03 -11.28
CA SER A 3 14.42 23.01 -11.37
C SER A 3 14.91 21.78 -10.58
N PHE A 4 14.16 21.38 -9.55
CA PHE A 4 14.37 20.10 -8.88
C PHE A 4 14.16 18.98 -9.89
N GLN A 5 15.14 18.11 -10.04
CA GLN A 5 15.00 16.87 -10.82
C GLN A 5 14.95 15.70 -9.85
N PRO A 6 13.84 14.93 -9.82
CA PRO A 6 13.72 13.75 -8.97
C PRO A 6 14.79 12.71 -9.32
N SER A 7 15.40 12.12 -8.31
CA SER A 7 16.31 10.98 -8.50
C SER A 7 15.51 9.73 -8.86
N ALA A 8 15.95 8.98 -9.85
CA ALA A 8 15.38 7.69 -10.22
C ALA A 8 15.61 6.63 -9.12
N LEU A 9 14.93 5.48 -9.23
CA LEU A 9 15.25 4.30 -8.42
C LEU A 9 16.74 3.95 -8.57
N PRO A 10 17.39 3.44 -7.51
CA PRO A 10 18.79 3.01 -7.61
C PRO A 10 18.97 2.01 -8.76
N SER A 11 19.96 2.25 -9.61
CA SER A 11 20.25 1.37 -10.77
C SER A 11 20.72 -0.03 -10.37
N ASP A 12 21.18 -0.17 -9.12
CA ASP A 12 21.63 -1.41 -8.49
C ASP A 12 20.56 -2.08 -7.61
N PHE A 13 19.31 -1.57 -7.66
CA PHE A 13 18.19 -2.17 -6.94
C PHE A 13 18.06 -3.67 -7.24
N GLN A 14 17.87 -4.47 -6.19
CA GLN A 14 17.57 -5.89 -6.28
C GLN A 14 16.53 -6.30 -5.24
N LEU A 15 15.74 -7.34 -5.53
CA LEU A 15 14.81 -7.90 -4.55
C LEU A 15 15.54 -8.26 -3.24
N GLY A 16 14.90 -7.93 -2.12
CA GLY A 16 15.48 -7.99 -0.80
C GLY A 16 16.19 -6.71 -0.37
N ASP A 17 16.24 -5.67 -1.23
CA ASP A 17 16.57 -4.32 -0.78
C ASP A 17 15.43 -3.74 0.06
N ILE A 18 15.79 -2.98 1.09
CA ILE A 18 14.91 -2.55 2.17
C ILE A 18 14.10 -1.33 1.72
N GLY A 19 12.79 -1.48 1.69
CA GLY A 19 11.85 -0.42 1.29
C GLY A 19 10.68 -0.95 0.50
N ILE A 20 9.70 -0.09 0.23
CA ILE A 20 8.56 -0.41 -0.63
C ILE A 20 9.05 -0.40 -2.07
N PHE A 21 8.93 -1.53 -2.77
CA PHE A 21 9.43 -1.64 -4.14
C PHE A 21 8.36 -1.88 -5.18
N ALA A 22 7.14 -2.33 -4.80
CA ALA A 22 6.03 -2.49 -5.73
C ALA A 22 4.68 -2.27 -5.05
N VAL A 23 3.69 -1.80 -5.82
CA VAL A 23 2.30 -1.65 -5.41
C VAL A 23 1.44 -2.68 -6.13
N HIS A 24 0.54 -3.33 -5.41
CA HIS A 24 -0.39 -4.31 -5.98
C HIS A 24 -1.68 -3.63 -6.42
N MET A 25 -2.01 -3.81 -7.70
CA MET A 25 -3.24 -3.33 -8.32
C MET A 25 -4.19 -4.51 -8.54
N ARG A 26 -5.42 -4.40 -8.06
CA ARG A 26 -6.43 -5.46 -8.25
C ARG A 26 -6.86 -5.55 -9.70
N MET A 27 -7.07 -6.78 -10.19
CA MET A 27 -7.72 -7.02 -11.48
C MET A 27 -8.76 -8.14 -11.36
N ALA A 28 -9.88 -8.00 -12.09
CA ALA A 28 -10.95 -9.00 -12.08
C ALA A 28 -10.76 -10.08 -13.14
N ASN A 29 -10.01 -9.79 -14.20
CA ASN A 29 -9.80 -10.70 -15.33
C ASN A 29 -8.39 -10.49 -15.87
N THR A 30 -7.56 -11.48 -15.66
CA THR A 30 -6.14 -11.46 -16.01
C THR A 30 -5.92 -11.29 -17.52
N THR A 31 -6.61 -12.05 -18.36
CA THR A 31 -6.44 -12.00 -19.82
C THR A 31 -6.78 -10.62 -20.37
N LYS A 32 -7.93 -10.06 -19.92
CA LYS A 32 -8.34 -8.72 -20.34
C LYS A 32 -7.39 -7.65 -19.83
N ALA A 33 -6.93 -7.77 -18.58
CA ALA A 33 -6.01 -6.83 -18.01
C ALA A 33 -4.66 -6.84 -18.73
N TYR A 34 -4.09 -8.02 -18.94
CA TYR A 34 -2.81 -8.17 -19.63
C TYR A 34 -2.83 -7.61 -21.04
N ALA A 35 -3.91 -7.90 -21.81
CA ALA A 35 -4.06 -7.42 -23.19
C ALA A 35 -4.31 -5.91 -23.33
N ALA A 36 -4.60 -5.21 -22.24
CA ALA A 36 -4.87 -3.77 -22.26
C ALA A 36 -3.61 -2.90 -22.14
N PHE A 37 -2.47 -3.49 -21.80
CA PHE A 37 -1.20 -2.79 -21.66
C PHE A 37 -0.34 -2.93 -22.91
N ALA A 38 0.39 -1.88 -23.25
CA ALA A 38 1.37 -1.91 -24.32
C ALA A 38 2.58 -2.79 -23.93
N PRO A 39 3.28 -3.42 -24.90
CA PRO A 39 4.39 -4.33 -24.61
C PRO A 39 5.52 -3.72 -23.79
N ASP A 40 5.77 -2.43 -23.93
CA ASP A 40 6.80 -1.67 -23.17
C ASP A 40 6.40 -1.41 -21.70
N GLN A 41 5.13 -1.52 -21.37
CA GLN A 41 4.63 -1.43 -19.99
C GLN A 41 4.64 -2.79 -19.28
N LEU A 42 4.64 -3.89 -20.04
CA LEU A 42 4.63 -5.26 -19.53
C LEU A 42 6.05 -5.69 -19.21
N HIS A 43 6.32 -5.94 -17.93
CA HIS A 43 7.65 -6.30 -17.43
C HIS A 43 7.79 -7.79 -17.11
N SER A 44 6.68 -8.54 -17.08
CA SER A 44 6.69 -10.00 -16.96
C SER A 44 5.55 -10.65 -17.75
N PRO A 45 5.66 -11.94 -18.09
CA PRO A 45 4.49 -12.74 -18.47
C PRO A 45 3.54 -12.88 -17.29
N VAL A 46 2.32 -13.39 -17.56
CA VAL A 46 1.39 -13.79 -16.50
C VAL A 46 1.95 -15.02 -15.79
N CYS A 47 2.10 -14.93 -14.47
CA CYS A 47 2.56 -16.01 -13.59
C CYS A 47 1.53 -16.24 -12.48
N LYS A 48 1.73 -17.29 -11.69
CA LYS A 48 0.97 -17.52 -10.46
C LYS A 48 1.85 -17.26 -9.25
N ASP A 49 1.29 -16.56 -8.27
CA ASP A 49 1.90 -16.43 -6.96
C ASP A 49 1.81 -17.75 -6.16
N PRO A 50 2.45 -17.87 -4.99
CA PRO A 50 2.39 -19.09 -4.18
C PRO A 50 0.99 -19.47 -3.69
N MET A 51 0.02 -18.56 -3.74
CA MET A 51 -1.39 -18.83 -3.41
C MET A 51 -2.21 -19.26 -4.64
N GLY A 52 -1.58 -19.32 -5.83
CA GLY A 52 -2.22 -19.67 -7.09
C GLY A 52 -2.93 -18.51 -7.81
N CYS A 53 -2.86 -17.28 -7.28
CA CYS A 53 -3.44 -16.11 -7.92
C CYS A 53 -2.59 -15.68 -9.13
N HIS A 54 -3.25 -15.38 -10.26
CA HIS A 54 -2.54 -14.86 -11.42
C HIS A 54 -2.08 -13.44 -11.14
N ARG A 55 -0.86 -13.13 -11.58
CA ARG A 55 -0.26 -11.80 -11.49
C ARG A 55 0.72 -11.55 -12.64
N PHE A 56 0.97 -10.30 -12.91
CA PHE A 56 2.03 -9.86 -13.83
C PHE A 56 2.60 -8.52 -13.38
N LEU A 57 3.83 -8.25 -13.81
CA LEU A 57 4.57 -7.06 -13.45
C LEU A 57 4.41 -5.99 -14.52
N LEU A 58 4.13 -4.78 -14.08
CA LEU A 58 4.06 -3.56 -14.87
C LEU A 58 5.14 -2.59 -14.40
N GLN A 59 5.55 -1.72 -15.30
CA GLN A 59 6.42 -0.61 -14.97
C GLN A 59 5.85 0.68 -15.58
N ASP A 60 5.82 1.76 -14.79
CA ASP A 60 5.41 3.06 -15.28
C ASP A 60 6.58 3.78 -16.00
N PRO A 61 6.34 4.94 -16.65
CA PRO A 61 7.40 5.71 -17.32
C PRO A 61 8.54 6.14 -16.40
N ASP A 62 8.28 6.27 -15.10
CA ASP A 62 9.27 6.61 -14.07
C ASP A 62 9.96 5.37 -13.49
N GLN A 63 9.72 4.18 -14.07
CA GLN A 63 10.27 2.89 -13.70
C GLN A 63 9.81 2.37 -12.32
N ASN A 64 8.71 2.88 -11.79
CA ASN A 64 8.08 2.28 -10.61
C ASN A 64 7.41 0.95 -10.97
N TYR A 65 7.53 -0.02 -10.07
CA TYR A 65 6.95 -1.34 -10.26
C TYR A 65 5.53 -1.42 -9.70
N PHE A 66 4.63 -1.96 -10.53
CA PHE A 66 3.27 -2.32 -10.13
C PHE A 66 3.02 -3.79 -10.44
N ILE A 67 2.37 -4.48 -9.52
CA ILE A 67 1.99 -5.88 -9.72
C ILE A 67 0.47 -5.92 -9.89
N ALA A 68 -0.01 -6.25 -11.10
CA ALA A 68 -1.42 -6.54 -11.31
C ALA A 68 -1.73 -7.92 -10.75
N VAL A 69 -2.63 -8.02 -9.78
CA VAL A 69 -2.97 -9.26 -9.06
C VAL A 69 -4.45 -9.57 -9.24
N GLU A 70 -4.76 -10.82 -9.61
CA GLU A 70 -6.14 -11.30 -9.66
C GLU A 70 -6.74 -11.29 -8.24
N ASP A 71 -7.75 -10.45 -8.05
CA ASP A 71 -8.42 -10.26 -6.78
C ASP A 71 -9.92 -9.98 -7.04
N PRO A 72 -10.84 -10.81 -6.52
CA PRO A 72 -12.27 -10.62 -6.70
C PRO A 72 -12.83 -9.42 -5.93
N GLN A 73 -12.06 -8.83 -5.02
CA GLN A 73 -12.50 -7.71 -4.19
C GLN A 73 -12.44 -6.38 -4.98
N ILE A 74 -13.25 -6.28 -6.01
CA ILE A 74 -13.41 -5.03 -6.75
C ILE A 74 -14.64 -4.31 -6.21
N TYR A 75 -14.41 -3.15 -5.61
CA TYR A 75 -15.47 -2.34 -4.99
C TYR A 75 -16.57 -1.93 -5.96
N ASN A 76 -16.20 -1.57 -7.18
CA ASN A 76 -17.14 -1.12 -8.20
C ASN A 76 -16.70 -1.61 -9.58
N SER A 77 -17.58 -2.37 -10.24
CA SER A 77 -17.34 -2.81 -11.61
C SER A 77 -17.61 -1.65 -12.57
N THR A 78 -16.58 -0.88 -12.87
CA THR A 78 -16.64 0.24 -13.82
C THR A 78 -16.25 -0.15 -15.24
N GLY A 79 -15.86 -1.40 -15.46
CA GLY A 79 -15.22 -1.85 -16.70
C GLY A 79 -13.74 -1.44 -16.83
N ALA A 80 -13.20 -0.79 -15.80
CA ALA A 80 -11.76 -0.48 -15.73
C ALA A 80 -10.92 -1.76 -15.76
N THR A 81 -9.76 -1.68 -16.39
CA THR A 81 -8.80 -2.78 -16.53
C THR A 81 -8.23 -3.21 -15.18
N LEU A 82 -7.84 -2.21 -14.37
CA LEU A 82 -7.39 -2.40 -13.00
C LEU A 82 -8.40 -1.79 -12.03
N GLY A 83 -8.52 -2.40 -10.86
CA GLY A 83 -9.24 -1.86 -9.71
C GLY A 83 -8.36 -0.95 -8.87
N GLY A 84 -8.68 -0.80 -7.60
CA GLY A 84 -7.85 -0.03 -6.66
C GLY A 84 -6.60 -0.78 -6.20
N VAL A 85 -5.83 -0.12 -5.35
CA VAL A 85 -4.69 -0.72 -4.66
C VAL A 85 -5.18 -1.85 -3.76
N GLY A 86 -4.55 -3.02 -3.88
CA GLY A 86 -4.86 -4.23 -3.10
C GLY A 86 -3.78 -4.60 -2.10
N GLY A 87 -2.63 -3.94 -2.14
CA GLY A 87 -1.49 -4.23 -1.29
C GLY A 87 -0.19 -3.67 -1.82
N LEU A 88 0.90 -4.13 -1.26
CA LEU A 88 2.24 -3.71 -1.67
C LEU A 88 3.28 -4.76 -1.28
N SER A 89 4.48 -4.66 -1.88
CA SER A 89 5.64 -5.49 -1.57
C SER A 89 6.72 -4.64 -0.91
N ILE A 90 7.26 -5.15 0.19
CA ILE A 90 8.29 -4.50 1.01
C ILE A 90 9.48 -5.43 1.14
N GLY A 91 10.67 -4.92 0.82
CA GLY A 91 11.92 -5.56 1.22
C GLY A 91 12.25 -5.24 2.67
N VAL A 92 12.60 -6.25 3.45
CA VAL A 92 12.89 -6.14 4.89
C VAL A 92 14.18 -6.88 5.25
N SER A 93 14.81 -6.46 6.35
CA SER A 93 16.04 -7.10 6.83
C SER A 93 15.77 -8.36 7.69
N ASP A 94 14.62 -8.39 8.37
CA ASP A 94 14.17 -9.50 9.23
C ASP A 94 12.67 -9.73 9.06
N ILE A 95 12.33 -10.86 8.46
CA ILE A 95 10.93 -11.27 8.20
C ILE A 95 10.12 -11.39 9.51
N ASN A 96 10.73 -11.89 10.58
CA ASN A 96 10.00 -12.13 11.83
C ASN A 96 9.73 -10.82 12.56
N ALA A 97 10.70 -9.92 12.62
CA ALA A 97 10.53 -8.59 13.18
C ALA A 97 9.48 -7.78 12.41
N ALA A 98 9.55 -7.78 11.07
CA ALA A 98 8.56 -7.12 10.22
C ALA A 98 7.16 -7.72 10.40
N LYS A 99 7.02 -9.04 10.41
CA LYS A 99 5.77 -9.74 10.63
C LYS A 99 5.12 -9.38 11.97
N ALA A 100 5.90 -9.34 13.04
CA ALA A 100 5.42 -8.94 14.36
C ALA A 100 4.95 -7.48 14.39
N PHE A 101 5.69 -6.59 13.74
CA PHE A 101 5.33 -5.18 13.63
C PHE A 101 4.04 -4.96 12.83
N TYR A 102 3.93 -5.53 11.62
CA TYR A 102 2.73 -5.37 10.78
C TYR A 102 1.49 -6.02 11.38
N ALA A 103 1.63 -7.05 12.22
CA ALA A 103 0.52 -7.61 12.99
C ALA A 103 -0.09 -6.60 13.97
N LEU A 104 0.70 -5.69 14.57
CA LEU A 104 0.20 -4.60 15.42
C LEU A 104 -0.66 -3.59 14.64
N LEU A 105 -0.44 -3.49 13.33
CA LEU A 105 -1.19 -2.63 12.41
C LEU A 105 -2.39 -3.36 11.77
N GLY A 106 -2.69 -4.59 12.23
CA GLY A 106 -3.84 -5.37 11.78
C GLY A 106 -3.56 -6.34 10.63
N PHE A 107 -2.32 -6.49 10.17
CA PHE A 107 -1.93 -7.52 9.20
C PHE A 107 -1.50 -8.80 9.94
N ASP A 108 -2.43 -9.39 10.69
CA ASP A 108 -2.22 -10.44 11.67
C ASP A 108 -2.48 -11.86 11.16
N GLN A 109 -2.88 -12.00 9.90
CA GLN A 109 -3.08 -13.29 9.24
C GLN A 109 -1.99 -13.55 8.21
N VAL A 110 -1.26 -14.64 8.37
CA VAL A 110 -0.31 -15.16 7.38
C VAL A 110 -1.07 -15.98 6.33
N LEU A 111 -1.07 -15.52 5.08
CA LEU A 111 -1.63 -16.24 3.94
C LEU A 111 -0.62 -17.22 3.32
N TYR A 112 0.64 -16.81 3.32
CA TYR A 112 1.76 -17.61 2.80
C TYR A 112 3.04 -17.29 3.57
N GLN A 113 3.88 -18.28 3.79
CA GLN A 113 5.24 -18.14 4.27
C GLN A 113 6.11 -19.26 3.70
N GLY A 114 7.25 -18.91 3.12
CA GLY A 114 8.19 -19.90 2.57
C GLY A 114 9.51 -19.27 2.12
N SER A 115 10.45 -20.13 1.73
CA SER A 115 11.74 -19.77 1.17
C SER A 115 11.96 -20.52 -0.14
N GLY A 116 12.55 -19.87 -1.12
CA GLY A 116 12.85 -20.47 -2.42
C GLY A 116 13.02 -19.46 -3.52
N VAL A 117 13.12 -19.95 -4.75
CA VAL A 117 13.09 -19.15 -5.98
C VAL A 117 11.66 -19.07 -6.49
N TYR A 118 11.18 -17.86 -6.70
CA TYR A 118 9.79 -17.60 -7.08
C TYR A 118 9.66 -17.14 -8.52
N GLN A 119 8.99 -17.95 -9.36
CA GLN A 119 8.83 -17.67 -10.78
C GLN A 119 8.10 -16.33 -11.04
N ASP A 120 7.14 -15.97 -10.21
CA ASP A 120 6.37 -14.73 -10.30
C ASP A 120 7.16 -13.47 -9.91
N LEU A 121 8.35 -13.64 -9.34
CA LEU A 121 9.28 -12.57 -9.00
C LEU A 121 10.51 -12.55 -9.91
N ALA A 122 10.67 -13.54 -10.80
CA ALA A 122 11.88 -13.73 -11.61
C ALA A 122 12.23 -12.55 -12.54
N SER A 123 11.23 -11.75 -12.93
CA SER A 123 11.44 -10.56 -13.77
C SER A 123 11.97 -9.34 -13.01
N PHE A 124 11.96 -9.34 -11.69
CA PHE A 124 12.63 -8.29 -10.92
C PHE A 124 14.15 -8.48 -10.93
N PRO A 125 14.93 -7.40 -10.84
CA PRO A 125 16.35 -7.50 -10.56
C PRO A 125 16.60 -8.35 -9.30
N GLY A 126 17.46 -9.35 -9.39
CA GLY A 126 17.71 -10.30 -8.30
C GLY A 126 16.57 -11.30 -8.02
N GLY A 127 15.53 -11.37 -8.86
CA GLY A 127 14.35 -12.22 -8.65
C GLY A 127 14.60 -13.73 -8.84
N SER A 128 15.74 -14.11 -9.44
CA SER A 128 16.14 -15.51 -9.63
C SER A 128 16.95 -16.07 -8.45
N GLN A 129 17.17 -15.28 -7.39
CA GLN A 129 17.84 -15.73 -6.17
C GLN A 129 16.86 -16.39 -5.19
N GLU A 130 17.39 -17.10 -4.20
CA GLU A 130 16.59 -17.58 -3.08
C GLU A 130 16.11 -16.41 -2.20
N LEU A 131 14.83 -16.38 -1.91
CA LEU A 131 14.16 -15.33 -1.13
C LEU A 131 13.33 -15.97 -0.03
N GLU A 132 13.30 -15.34 1.13
CA GLU A 132 12.25 -15.55 2.12
C GLU A 132 11.06 -14.64 1.78
N ARG A 133 9.85 -15.20 1.82
CA ARG A 133 8.64 -14.51 1.42
C ARG A 133 7.51 -14.79 2.38
N VAL A 134 6.84 -13.72 2.82
CA VAL A 134 5.63 -13.79 3.64
C VAL A 134 4.56 -12.91 3.02
N ILE A 135 3.32 -13.40 2.94
CA ILE A 135 2.16 -12.61 2.53
C ILE A 135 1.21 -12.53 3.70
N LEU A 136 0.96 -11.30 4.13
CA LEU A 136 0.10 -10.96 5.27
C LEU A 136 -1.20 -10.32 4.79
N THR A 137 -2.27 -10.51 5.56
CA THR A 137 -3.53 -9.77 5.44
C THR A 137 -4.13 -9.58 6.83
N SER A 138 -5.26 -8.89 6.92
CA SER A 138 -6.02 -8.80 8.15
C SER A 138 -6.97 -9.98 8.31
N LYS A 139 -7.16 -10.46 9.54
CA LYS A 139 -8.16 -11.47 9.90
C LYS A 139 -9.58 -10.94 9.75
N ASP A 140 -9.77 -9.71 10.20
CA ASP A 140 -11.05 -9.02 10.16
C ASP A 140 -11.16 -8.11 8.93
N PRO A 141 -12.37 -7.90 8.39
CA PRO A 141 -12.58 -6.88 7.37
C PRO A 141 -12.13 -5.49 7.85
N ALA A 142 -11.61 -4.68 6.94
CA ALA A 142 -11.24 -3.30 7.24
C ALA A 142 -12.43 -2.56 7.88
N LYS A 143 -12.16 -1.88 8.99
CA LYS A 143 -13.13 -1.05 9.72
C LYS A 143 -13.02 0.39 9.24
N GLY A 144 -13.99 1.23 9.66
CA GLY A 144 -13.97 2.64 9.31
C GLY A 144 -14.76 2.99 8.05
N PRO A 145 -14.89 4.30 7.76
CA PRO A 145 -15.76 4.81 6.71
C PRO A 145 -15.46 4.23 5.32
N PHE A 146 -14.20 4.08 5.00
CA PHE A 146 -13.72 3.60 3.70
C PHE A 146 -13.38 2.10 3.66
N GLY A 147 -13.55 1.38 4.77
CA GLY A 147 -13.22 -0.04 4.87
C GLY A 147 -13.88 -0.89 3.78
N GLY A 148 -15.12 -0.56 3.37
CA GLY A 148 -15.79 -1.24 2.26
C GLY A 148 -15.16 -0.99 0.88
N VAL A 149 -14.42 0.12 0.71
CA VAL A 149 -13.70 0.46 -0.54
C VAL A 149 -12.33 -0.20 -0.55
N ILE A 150 -11.62 -0.10 0.58
CA ILE A 150 -10.26 -0.63 0.74
C ILE A 150 -10.29 -2.16 0.69
N GLY A 151 -11.27 -2.79 1.35
CA GLY A 151 -11.39 -4.24 1.45
C GLY A 151 -10.24 -4.85 2.24
N PHE A 152 -9.91 -6.11 1.95
CA PHE A 152 -8.72 -6.76 2.51
C PHE A 152 -7.49 -6.37 1.70
N SER A 153 -6.55 -5.71 2.36
CA SER A 153 -5.26 -5.39 1.75
C SER A 153 -4.22 -6.46 2.14
N LYS A 154 -3.18 -6.58 1.31
CA LYS A 154 -2.08 -7.53 1.54
C LYS A 154 -0.76 -6.79 1.65
N ILE A 155 0.10 -7.26 2.55
CA ILE A 155 1.51 -6.87 2.59
C ILE A 155 2.33 -8.10 2.26
N GLU A 156 3.17 -7.99 1.24
CA GLU A 156 4.14 -8.99 0.86
C GLU A 156 5.52 -8.56 1.36
N LEU A 157 6.09 -9.34 2.25
CA LEU A 157 7.43 -9.12 2.82
C LEU A 157 8.42 -10.01 2.11
N ILE A 158 9.53 -9.42 1.65
CA ILE A 158 10.62 -10.11 0.96
C ILE A 158 11.92 -9.85 1.70
N CYS A 159 12.65 -10.90 2.02
CA CYS A 159 14.02 -10.85 2.55
C CYS A 159 14.94 -11.73 1.72
N THR A 160 16.20 -11.33 1.58
CA THR A 160 17.23 -12.17 0.96
C THR A 160 18.22 -12.66 2.02
N PRO A 161 18.36 -13.99 2.22
CA PRO A 161 19.35 -14.53 3.16
C PRO A 161 20.77 -14.45 2.64
N GLN A 162 20.97 -14.24 1.33
CA GLN A 162 22.28 -14.35 0.66
C GLN A 162 23.10 -13.06 0.71
N ARG A 163 22.46 -11.92 1.01
CA ARG A 163 23.14 -10.61 1.08
C ARG A 163 22.44 -9.69 2.07
N LYS A 164 23.14 -8.67 2.50
CA LYS A 164 22.51 -7.56 3.24
C LYS A 164 21.79 -6.64 2.26
N GLY A 165 20.48 -6.47 2.42
CA GLY A 165 19.69 -5.52 1.64
C GLY A 165 20.14 -4.07 1.84
N GLN A 166 20.12 -3.27 0.79
CA GLN A 166 20.37 -1.85 0.85
C GLN A 166 19.05 -1.08 0.99
N LYS A 167 19.06 0.08 1.66
CA LYS A 167 17.85 0.91 1.73
C LYS A 167 17.60 1.58 0.38
N ILE A 168 16.42 1.34 -0.22
CA ILE A 168 15.99 1.91 -1.52
C ILE A 168 16.01 3.44 -1.47
N PHE A 169 15.62 4.04 -0.34
CA PHE A 169 15.60 5.49 -0.15
C PHE A 169 16.87 6.07 0.52
N ARG A 170 17.97 5.34 0.49
CA ARG A 170 19.25 5.84 1.04
C ARG A 170 19.73 7.08 0.27
N GLY A 171 19.89 8.19 1.01
CA GLY A 171 20.37 9.46 0.42
C GLY A 171 19.37 10.17 -0.49
N ARG A 172 18.10 9.75 -0.45
CA ARG A 172 17.01 10.30 -1.26
C ARG A 172 16.06 11.14 -0.40
N ILE A 173 15.31 12.00 -1.03
CA ILE A 173 14.41 12.94 -0.37
C ILE A 173 12.97 12.77 -0.84
N TRP A 174 12.03 13.39 -0.14
CA TRP A 174 10.66 13.51 -0.58
C TRP A 174 10.57 14.20 -1.94
N GLY A 175 9.83 13.59 -2.88
CA GLY A 175 9.74 14.04 -4.26
C GLY A 175 10.67 13.29 -5.22
N ASP A 176 11.58 12.45 -4.74
CA ASP A 176 12.26 11.47 -5.59
C ASP A 176 11.32 10.36 -6.05
N ILE A 177 11.62 9.74 -7.18
CA ILE A 177 10.81 8.69 -7.79
C ILE A 177 10.78 7.45 -6.89
N GLY A 178 9.62 6.84 -6.69
CA GLY A 178 9.43 5.62 -5.91
C GLY A 178 8.40 5.77 -4.80
N PHE A 179 8.23 4.73 -4.00
CA PHE A 179 7.23 4.66 -2.94
C PHE A 179 7.87 5.01 -1.60
N VAL A 180 7.67 6.23 -1.12
CA VAL A 180 8.34 6.78 0.08
C VAL A 180 7.78 6.20 1.37
N HIS A 181 6.45 6.04 1.44
CA HIS A 181 5.77 5.56 2.64
C HIS A 181 4.51 4.74 2.30
N LEU A 182 4.07 3.95 3.27
CA LEU A 182 2.78 3.28 3.25
C LEU A 182 1.77 4.14 4.01
N GLY A 183 0.68 4.56 3.35
CA GLY A 183 -0.46 5.22 4.02
C GLY A 183 -1.50 4.20 4.46
N LEU A 184 -1.94 4.28 5.71
CA LEU A 184 -2.99 3.45 6.28
C LEU A 184 -4.15 4.30 6.79
N ASP A 185 -5.37 3.98 6.33
CA ASP A 185 -6.61 4.53 6.90
C ASP A 185 -6.86 3.86 8.26
N ILE A 186 -6.80 4.65 9.32
CA ILE A 186 -6.88 4.18 10.70
C ILE A 186 -8.25 4.51 11.29
N TYR A 187 -8.75 3.57 12.02
CA TYR A 187 -9.88 3.73 12.92
C TYR A 187 -9.39 3.71 14.38
N ASN A 188 -9.73 4.75 15.17
CA ASN A 188 -9.32 4.89 16.56
C ASN A 188 -7.80 5.08 16.74
N MET A 189 -7.26 6.18 16.24
CA MET A 189 -5.84 6.55 16.34
C MET A 189 -5.31 6.53 17.79
N ARG A 190 -6.09 7.03 18.75
CA ARG A 190 -5.68 7.03 20.16
C ARG A 190 -5.51 5.61 20.72
N GLY A 191 -6.40 4.69 20.36
CA GLY A 191 -6.29 3.28 20.77
C GLY A 191 -5.06 2.62 20.16
N LEU A 192 -4.80 2.88 18.87
CA LEU A 192 -3.60 2.39 18.19
C LEU A 192 -2.33 2.97 18.81
N GLN A 193 -2.30 4.28 19.12
CA GLN A 193 -1.16 4.92 19.76
C GLN A 193 -0.83 4.27 21.12
N ALA A 194 -1.84 4.01 21.95
CA ALA A 194 -1.66 3.34 23.23
C ALA A 194 -1.10 1.92 23.06
N GLN A 195 -1.63 1.16 22.08
CA GLN A 195 -1.14 -0.18 21.75
C GLN A 195 0.31 -0.17 21.26
N LEU A 196 0.66 0.73 20.36
CA LEU A 196 2.02 0.87 19.82
C LEU A 196 3.01 1.24 20.92
N LYS A 197 2.66 2.19 21.79
CA LYS A 197 3.49 2.60 22.92
C LYS A 197 3.78 1.45 23.89
N THR A 198 2.81 0.56 24.14
CA THR A 198 3.01 -0.64 24.96
C THR A 198 4.04 -1.60 24.36
N ASN A 199 4.21 -1.55 23.02
CA ASN A 199 5.20 -2.33 22.28
C ASN A 199 6.49 -1.54 21.98
N GLY A 200 6.72 -0.39 22.65
CA GLY A 200 7.93 0.41 22.49
C GLY A 200 7.99 1.22 21.20
N ILE A 201 6.85 1.37 20.48
CA ILE A 201 6.76 2.12 19.23
C ILE A 201 6.11 3.47 19.53
N GLU A 202 6.82 4.56 19.21
CA GLU A 202 6.33 5.92 19.37
C GLU A 202 6.07 6.57 18.02
N PHE A 203 5.19 7.58 18.01
CA PHE A 203 4.98 8.40 16.81
C PHE A 203 6.20 9.28 16.55
N ASN A 204 6.75 9.21 15.34
CA ASN A 204 7.83 10.08 14.91
C ASN A 204 7.33 11.52 14.67
N CYS A 205 6.09 11.65 14.24
CA CYS A 205 5.37 12.89 14.02
C CYS A 205 3.90 12.66 14.33
N ASP A 206 3.24 13.64 14.92
CA ASP A 206 1.82 13.60 15.28
C ASP A 206 1.21 14.98 15.08
N SER A 207 0.24 15.08 14.17
CA SER A 207 -0.49 16.32 13.94
C SER A 207 -1.48 16.67 15.04
N GLN A 208 -1.69 15.75 15.98
CA GLN A 208 -2.77 15.78 16.96
C GLN A 208 -4.16 15.81 16.30
N GLU A 209 -5.19 16.09 17.07
CA GLU A 209 -6.54 16.15 16.53
C GLU A 209 -6.72 17.41 15.66
N ALA A 210 -7.42 17.27 14.54
CA ALA A 210 -7.92 18.36 13.71
C ALA A 210 -6.90 19.10 12.83
N LEU A 211 -5.94 18.38 12.22
CA LEU A 211 -5.23 18.94 11.08
C LEU A 211 -6.20 19.15 9.91
N SER A 212 -6.20 20.37 9.36
CA SER A 212 -6.99 20.69 8.15
C SER A 212 -6.13 20.47 6.90
N MET A 213 -6.49 19.46 6.12
CA MET A 213 -5.96 19.24 4.77
C MET A 213 -6.98 19.77 3.75
N GLY A 214 -6.84 21.04 3.37
CA GLY A 214 -7.88 21.74 2.62
C GLY A 214 -9.18 21.82 3.44
N GLN A 215 -10.25 21.21 2.94
CA GLN A 215 -11.54 21.14 3.64
C GLN A 215 -11.76 19.84 4.43
N THR A 216 -10.81 18.91 4.37
CA THR A 216 -10.84 17.65 5.11
C THR A 216 -10.15 17.82 6.47
N GLN A 217 -10.76 17.30 7.52
CA GLN A 217 -10.19 17.26 8.85
C GLN A 217 -9.69 15.85 9.15
N VAL A 218 -8.43 15.73 9.53
CA VAL A 218 -7.76 14.46 9.76
C VAL A 218 -6.89 14.52 11.01
N HIS A 219 -6.56 13.36 11.53
CA HIS A 219 -5.44 13.14 12.44
C HIS A 219 -4.39 12.33 11.68
N CYS A 220 -3.21 12.88 11.49
CA CYS A 220 -2.10 12.23 10.82
C CYS A 220 -0.96 11.99 11.79
N ALA A 221 -0.38 10.80 11.74
CA ALA A 221 0.84 10.47 12.47
C ALA A 221 1.77 9.62 11.60
N TYR A 222 3.05 9.64 11.91
CA TYR A 222 4.05 8.80 11.24
C TYR A 222 4.74 7.91 12.26
N ILE A 223 4.94 6.65 11.86
CA ILE A 223 5.80 5.69 12.57
C ILE A 223 6.81 5.10 11.60
N CYS A 224 7.82 4.42 12.14
CA CYS A 224 8.73 3.62 11.34
C CYS A 224 8.55 2.14 11.68
N ASP A 225 8.67 1.28 10.67
CA ASP A 225 8.84 -0.14 10.88
C ASP A 225 10.25 -0.46 11.43
N PRO A 226 10.59 -1.72 11.76
CA PRO A 226 11.91 -2.08 12.29
C PRO A 226 13.09 -1.69 11.40
N ASP A 227 12.88 -1.56 10.09
CA ASP A 227 13.90 -1.14 9.12
C ASP A 227 13.94 0.36 8.85
N GLY A 228 13.03 1.11 9.47
CA GLY A 228 12.91 2.56 9.30
C GLY A 228 12.08 2.96 8.08
N ILE A 229 11.25 2.07 7.55
CA ILE A 229 10.30 2.39 6.47
C ILE A 229 9.16 3.21 7.09
N LEU A 230 8.86 4.35 6.46
CA LEU A 230 7.82 5.25 6.94
C LEU A 230 6.42 4.69 6.70
N ILE A 231 5.58 4.80 7.72
CA ILE A 231 4.17 4.47 7.66
C ILE A 231 3.38 5.69 8.13
N GLU A 232 2.53 6.19 7.26
CA GLU A 232 1.58 7.25 7.56
C GLU A 232 0.28 6.64 8.06
N LEU A 233 -0.16 7.09 9.23
CA LEU A 233 -1.41 6.71 9.86
C LEU A 233 -2.38 7.89 9.71
N ILE A 234 -3.54 7.68 9.11
CA ILE A 234 -4.52 8.74 8.84
C ILE A 234 -5.88 8.33 9.38
N GLU A 235 -6.41 9.10 10.32
CA GLU A 235 -7.81 8.98 10.75
C GLU A 235 -8.59 10.17 10.22
N VAL A 236 -9.57 9.92 9.35
CA VAL A 236 -10.41 10.97 8.76
C VAL A 236 -11.56 11.28 9.70
N TYR A 237 -11.73 12.55 10.07
CA TYR A 237 -12.81 13.03 10.93
C TYR A 237 -13.97 13.62 10.16
N LYS A 238 -13.64 14.42 9.14
CA LYS A 238 -14.62 15.13 8.32
C LYS A 238 -14.08 15.34 6.91
N PHE A 239 -14.92 15.15 5.91
CA PHE A 239 -14.53 15.42 4.53
C PHE A 239 -15.70 16.00 3.71
N PRO A 240 -15.43 16.76 2.63
CA PRO A 240 -16.45 17.29 1.76
C PRO A 240 -17.08 16.16 0.93
N LEU A 241 -18.41 16.08 0.96
CA LEU A 241 -19.19 15.19 0.10
C LEU A 241 -19.54 15.85 -1.23
N LEU A 242 -20.00 17.10 -1.16
CA LEU A 242 -20.30 17.98 -2.29
C LEU A 242 -19.80 19.39 -1.93
N GLU A 243 -18.53 19.63 -2.22
CA GLU A 243 -17.81 20.85 -1.84
C GLU A 243 -18.51 22.13 -2.28
N LYS A 244 -18.98 22.17 -3.55
CA LYS A 244 -19.68 23.34 -4.12
C LYS A 244 -20.96 23.74 -3.39
N TRP A 245 -21.55 22.82 -2.61
CA TRP A 245 -22.78 23.03 -1.86
C TRP A 245 -22.56 23.06 -0.35
N GLY A 246 -21.29 23.06 0.10
CA GLY A 246 -20.94 23.09 1.52
C GLY A 246 -21.41 21.86 2.30
N LEU A 247 -21.62 20.72 1.62
CA LEU A 247 -22.05 19.49 2.25
C LEU A 247 -20.85 18.68 2.71
N PHE A 248 -20.72 18.54 4.02
CA PHE A 248 -19.66 17.77 4.68
C PHE A 248 -20.22 16.55 5.38
N LEU A 249 -19.42 15.50 5.43
CA LEU A 249 -19.72 14.30 6.18
C LEU A 249 -18.76 14.19 7.37
N ASN A 250 -19.32 14.14 8.58
CA ASN A 250 -18.58 13.80 9.78
C ASN A 250 -18.59 12.29 9.95
N VAL A 251 -17.41 11.68 9.98
CA VAL A 251 -17.20 10.22 10.08
C VAL A 251 -16.52 9.82 11.39
N HIS A 252 -16.29 10.78 12.28
CA HIS A 252 -15.72 10.55 13.60
C HIS A 252 -16.80 10.16 14.66
N GLY A 253 -16.36 9.66 15.82
CA GLY A 253 -17.22 9.30 16.96
C GLY A 253 -18.06 8.04 16.67
N LYS A 254 -19.36 8.09 16.93
CA LYS A 254 -20.28 6.92 16.81
C LYS A 254 -20.32 6.30 15.39
N ARG A 255 -19.88 7.00 14.37
CA ARG A 255 -19.87 6.54 12.97
C ARG A 255 -18.50 6.02 12.53
N ALA A 256 -17.44 6.29 13.29
CA ALA A 256 -16.06 6.00 12.89
C ALA A 256 -15.80 4.53 12.54
N GLY A 257 -16.46 3.57 13.20
CA GLY A 257 -16.29 2.15 12.93
C GLY A 257 -17.22 1.56 11.84
N LYS A 258 -18.06 2.37 11.19
CA LYS A 258 -19.06 1.90 10.22
C LYS A 258 -18.68 2.28 8.80
N HIS A 259 -18.85 1.34 7.88
CA HIS A 259 -18.68 1.61 6.45
C HIS A 259 -19.68 2.62 5.94
N LEU A 260 -19.24 3.50 5.07
CA LEU A 260 -20.15 4.37 4.31
C LEU A 260 -20.97 3.56 3.30
N PRO A 261 -22.27 3.87 3.15
CA PRO A 261 -23.08 3.22 2.13
C PRO A 261 -22.53 3.46 0.72
N LYS A 262 -22.58 2.45 -0.15
CA LYS A 262 -22.07 2.54 -1.52
C LYS A 262 -22.64 3.73 -2.32
N TRP A 263 -23.91 4.08 -2.12
CA TRP A 263 -24.52 5.21 -2.80
C TRP A 263 -23.87 6.55 -2.40
N LEU A 264 -23.48 6.69 -1.15
CA LEU A 264 -22.84 7.91 -0.64
C LEU A 264 -21.43 8.07 -1.22
N ILE A 265 -20.66 6.98 -1.27
CA ILE A 265 -19.33 6.99 -1.90
C ILE A 265 -19.42 7.29 -3.40
N ARG A 266 -20.49 6.82 -4.07
CA ARG A 266 -20.73 7.18 -5.48
C ARG A 266 -20.96 8.67 -5.71
N LEU A 267 -21.40 9.42 -4.72
CA LEU A 267 -21.55 10.87 -4.83
C LEU A 267 -20.20 11.60 -4.91
N LEU A 268 -19.13 11.01 -4.37
CA LEU A 268 -17.77 11.57 -4.47
C LEU A 268 -17.30 11.74 -5.93
N ARG A 269 -17.88 11.00 -6.89
CA ARG A 269 -17.61 11.19 -8.33
C ARG A 269 -17.89 12.62 -8.82
N PHE A 270 -18.79 13.34 -8.16
CA PHE A 270 -19.13 14.73 -8.53
C PHE A 270 -18.11 15.75 -8.00
N SER A 271 -17.26 15.34 -7.06
CA SER A 271 -16.16 16.15 -6.52
C SER A 271 -14.83 15.93 -7.29
N ARG A 272 -14.87 15.21 -8.43
CA ARG A 272 -13.70 15.05 -9.28
C ARG A 272 -13.23 16.42 -9.78
N ILE A 273 -11.94 16.68 -9.61
CA ILE A 273 -11.24 17.76 -10.32
C ILE A 273 -11.31 17.39 -11.80
N LYS A 274 -11.83 18.29 -12.63
CA LYS A 274 -11.75 18.16 -14.09
C LYS A 274 -10.43 18.79 -14.49
N ASP A 275 -9.58 18.00 -15.12
CA ASP A 275 -8.37 18.47 -15.82
C ASP A 275 -8.78 19.40 -16.97
#